data_e0c0ada8cf1805454105105e174254ac
#
_entry.id   e0c0ada8cf1805454105105e174254ac
#
_cell.length_a   1.000
_cell.length_b   1.000
_cell.length_c   1.000
_cell.angle_alpha   90.00
_cell.angle_beta   90.00
_cell.angle_gamma   90.00
#
_symmetry.space_group_name_H-M   'P 1'
#
loop_
_entity.id
_entity.type
_entity.pdbx_description
1 polymer ?
#
loop_
_entity_poly.entity_id
_entity_poly.type
_entity_poly.pdbx_seq_one_letter_code
_entity_poly.pdbx_strand_id
1 'polypeptide(L)'
;RPRALPLRGDIGQAMVDQGLTFLRYGGTMINIPGYRFKKMIGDRDKRPPYHGHWYRWSTNGFGIEDFLQFCEKAGFTAAFAVNIEETPQDMADMIEYLNGPVTSEWGRRRAENGHPEPYGVKYIGIGNEEVLFNGDRADEYDHYVERFNLLHDAIKGKDPSVKLISTAWWRADSPSMERTFRALDGKADYWDYHPWADQLASGREVEAELRRMRELFLRWNPSTTMKCVIFEENGNRHDMQRVLGHVTLQNAVRRMGDFVLTSCAANALQPYRQNDNGWDQGQVFFTPSQVWGMPPYYAQQMAAAHHRPLTVGCGVEGADGVLDVTATRSREAGGVVLHIANTGPHRLPPPIRVPSRCVWACAWTGWGRFPKPAWFRSRATSTR
;
A
#
# COMPACT_ATOMS: atom_id res chain seq x y z
N ARG A 1 13.87 29.29 -13.99
CA ARG A 1 14.41 27.94 -14.05
C ARG A 1 13.47 27.06 -13.22
N PRO A 2 13.00 25.90 -13.71
CA PRO A 2 12.27 24.97 -12.85
C PRO A 2 13.19 24.65 -11.67
N ARG A 3 12.72 24.86 -10.44
CA ARG A 3 13.46 24.43 -9.26
C ARG A 3 13.57 22.90 -9.36
N ALA A 4 14.80 22.39 -9.37
CA ALA A 4 15.02 20.96 -9.30
C ALA A 4 14.30 20.42 -8.07
N LEU A 5 13.53 19.33 -8.24
CA LEU A 5 12.91 18.66 -7.10
C LEU A 5 14.02 18.29 -6.11
N PRO A 6 13.91 18.64 -4.82
CA PRO A 6 14.91 18.31 -3.82
C PRO A 6 14.77 16.85 -3.39
N LEU A 7 14.71 15.95 -4.36
CA LEU A 7 14.61 14.51 -4.13
C LEU A 7 16.01 13.90 -4.25
N ARG A 8 16.36 13.09 -3.28
CA ARG A 8 17.59 12.30 -3.33
C ARG A 8 17.41 11.14 -4.30
N GLY A 9 18.21 11.15 -5.39
CA GLY A 9 18.14 10.13 -6.42
C GLY A 9 18.48 8.72 -5.90
N ASP A 10 19.39 8.60 -4.93
CA ASP A 10 19.76 7.33 -4.30
C ASP A 10 18.59 6.70 -3.50
N ILE A 11 17.77 7.51 -2.82
CA ILE A 11 16.56 7.04 -2.13
C ILE A 11 15.51 6.59 -3.14
N GLY A 12 15.25 7.39 -4.17
CA GLY A 12 14.33 7.01 -5.23
C GLY A 12 14.75 5.72 -5.92
N GLN A 13 16.05 5.58 -6.22
CA GLN A 13 16.58 4.36 -6.82
C GLN A 13 16.44 3.14 -5.91
N ALA A 14 16.71 3.29 -4.60
CA ALA A 14 16.51 2.20 -3.65
C ALA A 14 15.06 1.69 -3.62
N MET A 15 14.07 2.60 -3.70
CA MET A 15 12.67 2.22 -3.76
C MET A 15 12.29 1.53 -5.08
N VAL A 16 12.87 1.97 -6.20
CA VAL A 16 12.72 1.29 -7.51
C VAL A 16 13.37 -0.10 -7.47
N ASP A 17 14.57 -0.21 -6.92
CA ASP A 17 15.30 -1.48 -6.79
C ASP A 17 14.59 -2.47 -5.86
N GLN A 18 13.84 -1.99 -4.88
CA GLN A 18 12.95 -2.81 -4.05
C GLN A 18 11.81 -3.45 -4.87
N GLY A 19 11.53 -2.91 -6.05
CA GLY A 19 10.46 -3.37 -6.93
C GLY A 19 9.10 -2.77 -6.59
N LEU A 20 9.07 -1.62 -5.94
CA LEU A 20 7.82 -0.88 -5.72
C LEU A 20 7.27 -0.36 -7.04
N THR A 21 5.96 -0.40 -7.18
CA THR A 21 5.22 0.12 -8.34
C THR A 21 4.07 1.03 -7.93
N PHE A 22 3.73 1.01 -6.65
CA PHE A 22 2.63 1.76 -6.07
C PHE A 22 3.04 2.35 -4.74
N LEU A 23 2.75 3.63 -4.52
CA LEU A 23 3.00 4.31 -3.24
C LEU A 23 1.74 4.99 -2.74
N ARG A 24 1.60 4.99 -1.42
CA ARG A 24 0.56 5.75 -0.71
C ARG A 24 1.17 6.83 0.16
N TYR A 25 0.64 8.04 0.09
CA TYR A 25 0.94 9.16 0.98
C TYR A 25 -0.26 9.45 1.87
N GLY A 26 -0.07 9.32 3.19
CA GLY A 26 -1.14 9.46 4.16
C GLY A 26 -0.67 9.07 5.55
N GLY A 27 -1.56 8.46 6.33
CA GLY A 27 -1.33 8.10 7.73
C GLY A 27 -2.04 9.06 8.68
N THR A 28 -1.94 8.83 9.98
CA THR A 28 -2.66 9.60 11.03
C THR A 28 -2.43 11.10 10.96
N MET A 29 -1.35 11.53 10.32
CA MET A 29 -1.05 12.94 10.08
C MET A 29 -2.18 13.66 9.33
N ILE A 30 -2.93 12.98 8.47
CA ILE A 30 -3.99 13.63 7.68
C ILE A 30 -5.21 14.03 8.51
N ASN A 31 -5.44 13.37 9.64
CA ASN A 31 -6.58 13.64 10.53
C ASN A 31 -6.43 14.96 11.31
N ILE A 32 -5.29 15.62 11.18
CA ILE A 32 -5.00 16.88 11.88
C ILE A 32 -5.64 18.06 11.17
N PRO A 33 -6.26 19.02 11.92
CA PRO A 33 -6.93 20.19 11.32
C PRO A 33 -6.04 21.04 10.41
N GLY A 34 -4.73 21.00 10.61
CA GLY A 34 -3.75 21.73 9.79
C GLY A 34 -3.42 21.10 8.44
N TYR A 35 -3.69 19.79 8.27
CA TYR A 35 -3.45 19.08 7.02
C TYR A 35 -4.57 19.42 6.02
N ARG A 36 -4.25 20.25 5.03
CA ARG A 36 -5.17 20.70 3.98
C ARG A 36 -4.45 20.81 2.65
N PHE A 37 -5.06 20.35 1.57
CA PHE A 37 -4.47 20.34 0.23
C PHE A 37 -3.92 21.71 -0.18
N LYS A 38 -4.73 22.77 -0.05
CA LYS A 38 -4.34 24.12 -0.47
C LYS A 38 -3.12 24.70 0.27
N LYS A 39 -2.74 24.10 1.40
CA LYS A 39 -1.52 24.46 2.15
C LYS A 39 -0.28 23.70 1.72
N MET A 40 -0.42 22.74 0.80
CA MET A 40 0.66 21.83 0.38
C MET A 40 1.12 22.02 -1.05
N ILE A 41 0.61 23.03 -1.74
CA ILE A 41 0.95 23.35 -3.12
C ILE A 41 1.74 24.66 -3.22
N GLY A 42 2.42 24.88 -4.35
CA GLY A 42 3.19 26.09 -4.61
C GLY A 42 4.56 26.13 -3.90
N ASP A 43 5.07 27.33 -3.68
CA ASP A 43 6.40 27.56 -3.11
C ASP A 43 6.50 27.01 -1.68
N ARG A 44 7.35 26.00 -1.47
CA ARG A 44 7.53 25.31 -0.19
C ARG A 44 7.90 26.22 0.95
N ASP A 45 8.72 27.24 0.69
CA ASP A 45 9.19 28.18 1.71
C ASP A 45 8.07 29.11 2.21
N LYS A 46 6.95 29.14 1.48
CA LYS A 46 5.77 29.95 1.81
C LYS A 46 4.60 29.13 2.36
N ARG A 47 4.72 27.79 2.35
CA ARG A 47 3.65 26.94 2.88
C ARG A 47 3.51 27.11 4.39
N PRO A 48 2.28 27.29 4.92
CA PRO A 48 2.10 27.51 6.33
C PRO A 48 2.43 26.22 7.13
N PRO A 49 3.19 26.32 8.22
CA PRO A 49 3.37 25.19 9.12
C PRO A 49 2.07 24.92 9.88
N TYR A 50 1.97 23.69 10.42
CA TYR A 50 0.84 23.30 11.26
C TYR A 50 1.29 22.44 12.42
N HIS A 51 0.47 22.32 13.47
CA HIS A 51 0.70 21.43 14.59
C HIS A 51 0.47 19.97 14.14
N GLY A 52 1.51 19.17 14.13
CA GLY A 52 1.49 17.80 13.65
C GLY A 52 1.01 16.79 14.68
N HIS A 53 0.77 15.55 14.25
CA HIS A 53 0.45 14.43 15.13
C HIS A 53 1.71 13.77 15.70
N TRP A 54 2.63 13.35 14.84
CA TRP A 54 3.85 12.62 15.22
C TRP A 54 4.95 13.54 15.78
N TYR A 55 5.02 14.75 15.25
CA TYR A 55 5.94 15.78 15.70
C TYR A 55 5.15 17.07 15.95
N ARG A 56 5.64 17.86 16.91
CA ARG A 56 4.97 19.09 17.32
C ARG A 56 4.64 20.01 16.14
N TRP A 57 5.53 20.07 15.15
CA TRP A 57 5.37 20.93 13.98
C TRP A 57 5.65 20.18 12.69
N SER A 58 4.82 20.42 11.68
CA SER A 58 5.04 20.08 10.28
C SER A 58 5.15 21.37 9.47
N THR A 59 6.11 21.40 8.54
CA THR A 59 6.38 22.59 7.71
C THR A 59 5.58 22.62 6.40
N ASN A 60 4.85 21.54 6.04
CA ASN A 60 4.34 21.32 4.69
C ASN A 60 5.43 21.33 3.60
N GLY A 61 6.71 21.21 3.96
CA GLY A 61 7.82 21.22 3.04
C GLY A 61 7.85 20.05 2.06
N PHE A 62 7.15 18.96 2.39
CA PHE A 62 6.82 17.86 1.49
C PHE A 62 5.31 17.62 1.61
N GLY A 63 4.59 17.82 0.55
CA GLY A 63 3.13 17.67 0.49
C GLY A 63 2.68 16.79 -0.67
N ILE A 64 1.38 16.79 -0.95
CA ILE A 64 0.77 15.97 -2.01
C ILE A 64 1.42 16.25 -3.37
N GLU A 65 1.64 17.51 -3.72
CA GLU A 65 2.26 17.88 -4.99
C GLU A 65 3.68 17.30 -5.12
N ASP A 66 4.50 17.43 -4.07
CA ASP A 66 5.87 16.89 -4.06
C ASP A 66 5.90 15.38 -4.16
N PHE A 67 4.95 14.72 -3.50
CA PHE A 67 4.76 13.27 -3.57
C PHE A 67 4.40 12.82 -4.99
N LEU A 68 3.45 13.50 -5.64
CA LEU A 68 3.05 13.17 -7.01
C LEU A 68 4.20 13.34 -8.01
N GLN A 69 4.97 14.43 -7.91
CA GLN A 69 6.15 14.63 -8.73
C GLN A 69 7.23 13.57 -8.48
N PHE A 70 7.36 13.09 -7.24
CA PHE A 70 8.25 11.97 -6.94
C PHE A 70 7.78 10.68 -7.61
N CYS A 71 6.50 10.34 -7.48
CA CYS A 71 5.92 9.16 -8.10
C CYS A 71 6.06 9.19 -9.62
N GLU A 72 5.78 10.32 -10.26
CA GLU A 72 5.94 10.51 -11.70
C GLU A 72 7.38 10.24 -12.16
N LYS A 73 8.37 10.82 -11.47
CA LYS A 73 9.79 10.61 -11.80
C LYS A 73 10.27 9.18 -11.59
N ALA A 74 9.77 8.52 -10.56
CA ALA A 74 10.17 7.15 -10.24
C ALA A 74 9.35 6.08 -10.99
N GLY A 75 8.27 6.48 -11.67
CA GLY A 75 7.37 5.58 -12.38
C GLY A 75 6.40 4.82 -11.46
N PHE A 76 6.06 5.39 -10.29
CA PHE A 76 5.13 4.79 -9.36
C PHE A 76 3.69 5.24 -9.60
N THR A 77 2.74 4.33 -9.45
CA THR A 77 1.34 4.70 -9.29
C THR A 77 1.16 5.34 -7.93
N ALA A 78 0.55 6.52 -7.89
CA ALA A 78 0.33 7.28 -6.67
C ALA A 78 -1.09 7.09 -6.14
N ALA A 79 -1.19 6.93 -4.81
CA ALA A 79 -2.40 7.16 -4.04
C ALA A 79 -2.08 8.10 -2.89
N PHE A 80 -3.01 8.94 -2.51
CA PHE A 80 -2.87 9.75 -1.30
C PHE A 80 -4.21 9.87 -0.58
N ALA A 81 -4.16 10.31 0.66
CA ALA A 81 -5.35 10.52 1.46
C ALA A 81 -5.57 12.00 1.75
N VAL A 82 -6.83 12.38 1.88
CA VAL A 82 -7.28 13.72 2.27
C VAL A 82 -7.98 13.69 3.62
N ASN A 83 -7.92 14.79 4.34
CA ASN A 83 -8.65 14.93 5.60
C ASN A 83 -10.16 14.93 5.34
N ILE A 84 -10.94 14.22 6.14
CA ILE A 84 -12.41 14.19 5.99
C ILE A 84 -13.07 15.54 6.18
N GLU A 85 -12.42 16.45 6.91
CA GLU A 85 -12.89 17.81 7.15
C GLU A 85 -12.49 18.83 6.07
N GLU A 86 -11.99 18.37 4.91
CA GLU A 86 -11.87 19.23 3.73
C GLU A 86 -13.25 19.72 3.29
N THR A 87 -13.31 20.91 2.69
CA THR A 87 -14.58 21.38 2.13
C THR A 87 -14.85 20.74 0.76
N PRO A 88 -16.12 20.55 0.36
CA PRO A 88 -16.44 20.10 -1.00
C PRO A 88 -15.81 20.98 -2.08
N GLN A 89 -15.75 22.30 -1.87
CA GLN A 89 -15.11 23.21 -2.81
C GLN A 89 -13.61 22.97 -2.90
N ASP A 90 -12.92 22.75 -1.75
CA ASP A 90 -11.49 22.47 -1.76
C ASP A 90 -11.18 21.14 -2.48
N MET A 91 -12.06 20.14 -2.36
CA MET A 91 -11.92 18.90 -3.09
C MET A 91 -12.17 19.06 -4.60
N ALA A 92 -13.15 19.84 -5.00
CA ALA A 92 -13.37 20.18 -6.40
C ALA A 92 -12.17 20.93 -7.00
N ASP A 93 -11.64 21.90 -6.27
CA ASP A 93 -10.44 22.66 -6.66
C ASP A 93 -9.21 21.76 -6.75
N MET A 94 -9.06 20.83 -5.80
CA MET A 94 -7.98 19.85 -5.79
C MET A 94 -8.02 18.97 -7.04
N ILE A 95 -9.17 18.42 -7.38
CA ILE A 95 -9.29 17.56 -8.56
C ILE A 95 -9.02 18.35 -9.84
N GLU A 96 -9.49 19.57 -9.93
CA GLU A 96 -9.18 20.45 -11.05
C GLU A 96 -7.68 20.78 -11.12
N TYR A 97 -7.04 21.02 -9.96
CA TYR A 97 -5.59 21.22 -9.88
C TYR A 97 -4.83 19.98 -10.37
N LEU A 98 -5.23 18.79 -9.95
CA LEU A 98 -4.51 17.55 -10.23
C LEU A 98 -4.77 17.00 -11.63
N ASN A 99 -6.01 17.04 -12.10
CA ASN A 99 -6.45 16.37 -13.32
C ASN A 99 -7.02 17.31 -14.38
N GLY A 100 -7.33 18.55 -14.02
CA GLY A 100 -7.92 19.51 -14.93
C GLY A 100 -6.96 20.04 -16.01
N PRO A 101 -7.48 20.54 -17.14
CA PRO A 101 -6.67 21.12 -18.19
C PRO A 101 -6.03 22.44 -17.75
N VAL A 102 -4.92 22.80 -18.38
CA VAL A 102 -4.20 24.06 -18.08
C VAL A 102 -5.06 25.32 -18.31
N THR A 103 -6.14 25.21 -19.08
CA THR A 103 -7.09 26.30 -19.37
C THR A 103 -8.07 26.55 -18.20
N SER A 104 -8.21 25.61 -17.27
CA SER A 104 -9.02 25.80 -16.07
C SER A 104 -8.30 26.66 -15.03
N GLU A 105 -9.01 27.18 -14.03
CA GLU A 105 -8.41 28.03 -13.00
C GLU A 105 -7.30 27.32 -12.24
N TRP A 106 -7.61 26.14 -11.69
CA TRP A 106 -6.66 25.38 -10.87
C TRP A 106 -5.62 24.65 -11.72
N GLY A 107 -5.95 24.24 -12.95
CA GLY A 107 -4.96 23.70 -13.89
C GLY A 107 -3.91 24.75 -14.29
N ARG A 108 -4.30 26.02 -14.44
CA ARG A 108 -3.36 27.12 -14.63
C ARG A 108 -2.45 27.34 -13.43
N ARG A 109 -3.00 27.27 -12.19
CA ARG A 109 -2.19 27.37 -10.96
C ARG A 109 -1.15 26.25 -10.86
N ARG A 110 -1.52 25.02 -11.26
CA ARG A 110 -0.58 23.90 -11.36
C ARG A 110 0.56 24.24 -12.33
N ALA A 111 0.23 24.77 -13.50
CA ALA A 111 1.24 25.17 -14.49
C ALA A 111 2.15 26.29 -13.97
N GLU A 112 1.60 27.30 -13.28
CA GLU A 112 2.35 28.36 -12.62
C GLU A 112 3.29 27.82 -11.52
N ASN A 113 2.90 26.74 -10.85
CA ASN A 113 3.72 26.00 -9.89
C ASN A 113 4.80 25.12 -10.57
N GLY A 114 4.83 25.07 -11.90
CA GLY A 114 5.88 24.40 -12.67
C GLY A 114 5.49 23.05 -13.27
N HIS A 115 4.20 22.64 -13.18
CA HIS A 115 3.71 21.39 -13.73
C HIS A 115 2.50 21.63 -14.66
N PRO A 116 2.69 21.93 -15.95
CA PRO A 116 1.60 22.27 -16.87
C PRO A 116 0.68 21.07 -17.17
N GLU A 117 1.24 19.86 -17.24
CA GLU A 117 0.46 18.66 -17.55
C GLU A 117 -0.34 18.15 -16.34
N PRO A 118 -1.54 17.58 -16.51
CA PRO A 118 -2.26 16.91 -15.45
C PRO A 118 -1.46 15.73 -14.85
N TYR A 119 -1.53 15.57 -13.53
CA TYR A 119 -0.93 14.41 -12.84
C TYR A 119 -1.66 13.09 -13.15
N GLY A 120 -2.93 13.16 -13.57
CA GLY A 120 -3.73 11.97 -13.86
C GLY A 120 -3.95 11.08 -12.63
N VAL A 121 -4.18 11.69 -11.47
CA VAL A 121 -4.42 10.97 -10.20
C VAL A 121 -5.65 10.11 -10.30
N LYS A 122 -5.51 8.84 -9.89
CA LYS A 122 -6.58 7.84 -9.94
C LYS A 122 -7.10 7.39 -8.58
N TYR A 123 -6.30 7.44 -7.52
CA TYR A 123 -6.61 6.82 -6.23
C TYR A 123 -6.54 7.84 -5.11
N ILE A 124 -7.64 8.07 -4.42
CA ILE A 124 -7.74 9.01 -3.31
C ILE A 124 -8.46 8.35 -2.14
N GLY A 125 -7.76 8.28 -1.00
CA GLY A 125 -8.35 7.89 0.28
C GLY A 125 -9.04 9.08 0.95
N ILE A 126 -10.24 8.87 1.46
CA ILE A 126 -10.96 9.87 2.23
C ILE A 126 -10.83 9.52 3.71
N GLY A 127 -9.94 10.23 4.41
CA GLY A 127 -9.57 9.97 5.79
C GLY A 127 -8.36 9.03 5.94
N ASN A 128 -8.10 8.62 7.18
CA ASN A 128 -7.16 7.59 7.58
C ASN A 128 -7.57 6.98 8.92
N GLU A 129 -7.77 5.65 8.97
CA GLU A 129 -8.13 4.94 10.20
C GLU A 129 -9.30 5.59 10.96
N GLU A 130 -10.27 6.08 10.21
CA GLU A 130 -11.41 6.77 10.80
C GLU A 130 -12.18 5.83 11.73
N VAL A 131 -12.60 6.32 12.89
CA VAL A 131 -13.25 5.55 13.95
C VAL A 131 -12.33 4.56 14.71
N LEU A 132 -11.05 4.43 14.36
CA LEU A 132 -10.14 3.52 15.09
C LEU A 132 -10.10 3.83 16.59
N PHE A 133 -9.91 5.09 16.96
CA PHE A 133 -9.71 5.52 18.34
C PHE A 133 -11.02 5.90 19.06
N ASN A 134 -12.16 5.79 18.39
CA ASN A 134 -13.45 6.25 18.88
C ASN A 134 -14.33 5.12 19.45
N GLY A 135 -13.76 3.94 19.70
CA GLY A 135 -14.41 2.86 20.45
C GLY A 135 -15.61 2.20 19.77
N ASP A 136 -15.60 2.06 18.44
CA ASP A 136 -16.69 1.43 17.66
C ASP A 136 -18.05 2.14 17.78
N ARG A 137 -18.04 3.45 17.96
CA ARG A 137 -19.25 4.24 18.14
C ARG A 137 -19.99 4.42 16.82
N ALA A 138 -21.30 4.19 16.85
CA ALA A 138 -22.16 4.27 15.69
C ALA A 138 -22.25 5.68 15.08
N ASP A 139 -22.29 6.70 15.93
CA ASP A 139 -22.32 8.11 15.52
C ASP A 139 -21.05 8.57 14.80
N GLU A 140 -19.89 8.02 15.16
CA GLU A 140 -18.63 8.29 14.47
C GLU A 140 -18.60 7.69 13.05
N TYR A 141 -19.15 6.47 12.89
CA TYR A 141 -19.33 5.91 11.56
C TYR A 141 -20.33 6.72 10.73
N ASP A 142 -21.41 7.19 11.32
CA ASP A 142 -22.40 8.03 10.63
C ASP A 142 -21.78 9.37 10.19
N HIS A 143 -21.00 10.01 11.06
CA HIS A 143 -20.24 11.22 10.71
C HIS A 143 -19.28 10.95 9.54
N TYR A 144 -18.50 9.88 9.62
CA TYR A 144 -17.61 9.50 8.52
C TYR A 144 -18.35 9.31 7.19
N VAL A 145 -19.48 8.59 7.21
CA VAL A 145 -20.30 8.36 6.01
C VAL A 145 -20.80 9.66 5.42
N GLU A 146 -21.28 10.58 6.27
CA GLU A 146 -21.72 11.91 5.83
C GLU A 146 -20.58 12.66 5.14
N ARG A 147 -19.41 12.73 5.79
CA ARG A 147 -18.24 13.42 5.25
C ARG A 147 -17.75 12.78 3.95
N PHE A 148 -17.64 11.44 3.92
CA PHE A 148 -17.28 10.71 2.70
C PHE A 148 -18.20 11.07 1.54
N ASN A 149 -19.51 11.05 1.74
CA ASN A 149 -20.49 11.35 0.69
C ASN A 149 -20.36 12.79 0.16
N LEU A 150 -20.17 13.76 1.03
CA LEU A 150 -19.97 15.16 0.64
C LEU A 150 -18.73 15.33 -0.24
N LEU A 151 -17.61 14.69 0.15
CA LEU A 151 -16.37 14.79 -0.61
C LEU A 151 -16.42 13.95 -1.89
N HIS A 152 -17.07 12.78 -1.86
CA HIS A 152 -17.33 11.96 -3.03
C HIS A 152 -18.02 12.76 -4.13
N ASP A 153 -19.13 13.44 -3.81
CA ASP A 153 -19.93 14.18 -4.79
C ASP A 153 -19.12 15.31 -5.43
N ALA A 154 -18.31 16.00 -4.64
CA ALA A 154 -17.42 17.06 -5.13
C ALA A 154 -16.32 16.54 -6.04
N ILE A 155 -15.67 15.44 -5.67
CA ILE A 155 -14.60 14.81 -6.44
C ILE A 155 -15.16 14.23 -7.75
N LYS A 156 -16.21 13.42 -7.67
CA LYS A 156 -16.83 12.77 -8.84
C LYS A 156 -17.50 13.76 -9.80
N GLY A 157 -17.98 14.89 -9.27
CA GLY A 157 -18.50 15.98 -10.09
C GLY A 157 -17.44 16.64 -11.00
N LYS A 158 -16.17 16.59 -10.59
CA LYS A 158 -15.04 17.12 -11.38
C LYS A 158 -14.38 16.04 -12.25
N ASP A 159 -14.15 14.85 -11.71
CA ASP A 159 -13.55 13.73 -12.43
C ASP A 159 -14.15 12.39 -11.96
N PRO A 160 -15.12 11.83 -12.69
CA PRO A 160 -15.76 10.55 -12.34
C PRO A 160 -14.81 9.34 -12.43
N SER A 161 -13.65 9.48 -13.07
CA SER A 161 -12.69 8.39 -13.23
C SER A 161 -11.86 8.11 -11.97
N VAL A 162 -11.78 9.07 -11.04
CA VAL A 162 -11.06 8.92 -9.77
C VAL A 162 -11.68 7.80 -8.93
N LYS A 163 -10.83 6.92 -8.42
CA LYS A 163 -11.20 5.81 -7.54
C LYS A 163 -11.10 6.25 -6.08
N LEU A 164 -12.20 6.11 -5.34
CA LEU A 164 -12.26 6.53 -3.95
C LEU A 164 -12.14 5.35 -3.00
N ILE A 165 -11.39 5.56 -1.94
CA ILE A 165 -11.08 4.55 -0.93
C ILE A 165 -11.70 4.97 0.39
N SER A 166 -12.55 4.09 0.96
CA SER A 166 -13.06 4.23 2.32
C SER A 166 -11.97 3.83 3.31
N THR A 167 -11.75 4.65 4.32
CA THR A 167 -10.78 4.43 5.39
C THR A 167 -11.43 4.25 6.76
N ALA A 168 -12.76 4.01 6.78
CA ALA A 168 -13.43 3.60 8.00
C ALA A 168 -12.79 2.34 8.56
N TRP A 169 -12.41 2.36 9.85
CA TRP A 169 -11.71 1.24 10.47
C TRP A 169 -12.52 -0.04 10.39
N TRP A 170 -11.97 -1.04 9.73
CA TRP A 170 -12.62 -2.32 9.55
C TRP A 170 -12.76 -3.10 10.88
N ARG A 171 -13.99 -3.46 11.22
CA ARG A 171 -14.33 -4.36 12.34
C ARG A 171 -15.43 -5.29 11.89
N ALA A 172 -15.10 -6.51 11.49
CA ALA A 172 -16.07 -7.46 10.93
C ALA A 172 -17.25 -7.77 11.86
N ASP A 173 -17.06 -7.64 13.17
CA ASP A 173 -18.08 -7.91 14.20
C ASP A 173 -18.80 -6.65 14.70
N SER A 174 -18.47 -5.47 14.16
CA SER A 174 -19.15 -4.23 14.54
C SER A 174 -20.61 -4.23 14.07
N PRO A 175 -21.57 -3.86 14.94
CA PRO A 175 -22.96 -3.71 14.54
C PRO A 175 -23.17 -2.56 13.54
N SER A 176 -22.20 -1.64 13.43
CA SER A 176 -22.24 -0.52 12.49
C SER A 176 -21.71 -0.87 11.09
N MET A 177 -20.96 -1.97 10.95
CA MET A 177 -20.17 -2.23 9.74
C MET A 177 -21.04 -2.47 8.50
N GLU A 178 -22.10 -3.29 8.60
CA GLU A 178 -23.00 -3.51 7.47
C GLU A 178 -23.67 -2.21 7.00
N ARG A 179 -24.13 -1.39 7.93
CA ARG A 179 -24.77 -0.10 7.61
C ARG A 179 -23.78 0.86 6.93
N THR A 180 -22.55 0.94 7.46
CA THR A 180 -21.50 1.75 6.88
C THR A 180 -21.14 1.28 5.47
N PHE A 181 -20.97 -0.04 5.30
CA PHE A 181 -20.72 -0.62 3.97
C PHE A 181 -21.84 -0.25 3.00
N ARG A 182 -23.12 -0.48 3.35
CA ARG A 182 -24.26 -0.18 2.47
C ARG A 182 -24.36 1.29 2.09
N ALA A 183 -23.97 2.20 2.98
CA ALA A 183 -23.98 3.64 2.72
C ALA A 183 -22.87 4.09 1.76
N LEU A 184 -21.79 3.31 1.67
CA LEU A 184 -20.61 3.60 0.84
C LEU A 184 -20.54 2.75 -0.43
N ASP A 185 -21.27 1.63 -0.49
CA ASP A 185 -21.26 0.73 -1.66
C ASP A 185 -21.79 1.43 -2.90
N GLY A 186 -21.06 1.29 -4.01
CA GLY A 186 -21.31 2.05 -5.24
C GLY A 186 -20.72 3.46 -5.27
N LYS A 187 -20.17 3.96 -4.15
CA LYS A 187 -19.47 5.24 -4.04
C LYS A 187 -17.97 5.04 -3.76
N ALA A 188 -17.62 4.21 -2.78
CA ALA A 188 -16.26 3.77 -2.58
C ALA A 188 -15.94 2.60 -3.52
N ASP A 189 -14.81 2.69 -4.21
CA ASP A 189 -14.30 1.61 -5.06
C ASP A 189 -13.54 0.56 -4.23
N TYR A 190 -12.92 1.00 -3.11
CA TYR A 190 -12.13 0.15 -2.23
C TYR A 190 -12.39 0.47 -0.76
N TRP A 191 -12.15 -0.54 0.09
CA TRP A 191 -12.06 -0.41 1.53
C TRP A 191 -10.60 -0.59 1.95
N ASP A 192 -10.07 0.35 2.73
CA ASP A 192 -8.70 0.27 3.24
C ASP A 192 -8.64 -0.59 4.50
N TYR A 193 -7.70 -1.53 4.52
CA TYR A 193 -7.46 -2.43 5.64
C TYR A 193 -6.00 -2.36 6.08
N HIS A 194 -5.75 -2.14 7.39
CA HIS A 194 -4.43 -1.94 7.95
C HIS A 194 -4.02 -3.11 8.86
N PRO A 195 -3.45 -4.20 8.31
CA PRO A 195 -2.98 -5.34 9.08
C PRO A 195 -1.58 -5.14 9.65
N TRP A 196 -1.24 -5.99 10.63
CA TRP A 196 0.11 -6.17 11.11
C TRP A 196 0.78 -7.38 10.42
N ALA A 197 2.05 -7.22 10.04
CA ALA A 197 2.83 -8.20 9.30
C ALA A 197 4.21 -8.42 9.91
N ASP A 198 4.30 -8.50 11.22
CA ASP A 198 5.54 -8.72 11.98
C ASP A 198 5.56 -10.03 12.78
N GLN A 199 4.59 -10.92 12.52
CA GLN A 199 4.48 -12.25 13.12
C GLN A 199 4.50 -13.35 12.05
N LEU A 200 4.94 -14.55 12.42
CA LEU A 200 4.98 -15.70 11.51
C LEU A 200 3.58 -16.10 11.02
N ALA A 201 2.55 -15.84 11.81
CA ALA A 201 1.16 -16.12 11.49
C ALA A 201 0.49 -15.05 10.63
N SER A 202 1.11 -13.86 10.46
CA SER A 202 0.46 -12.68 9.85
C SER A 202 -0.20 -12.99 8.51
N GLY A 203 0.45 -13.72 7.62
CA GLY A 203 -0.14 -14.03 6.32
C GLY A 203 -1.44 -14.84 6.42
N ARG A 204 -1.54 -15.80 7.35
CA ARG A 204 -2.75 -16.60 7.57
C ARG A 204 -3.88 -15.77 8.17
N GLU A 205 -3.55 -14.95 9.15
CA GLU A 205 -4.51 -14.07 9.82
C GLU A 205 -5.09 -13.05 8.85
N VAL A 206 -4.21 -12.41 8.07
CA VAL A 206 -4.61 -11.44 7.04
C VAL A 206 -5.45 -12.10 5.94
N GLU A 207 -5.07 -13.29 5.46
CA GLU A 207 -5.87 -14.00 4.46
C GLU A 207 -7.25 -14.37 4.99
N ALA A 208 -7.34 -14.85 6.22
CA ALA A 208 -8.61 -15.19 6.84
C ALA A 208 -9.53 -13.96 6.94
N GLU A 209 -8.97 -12.80 7.37
CA GLU A 209 -9.75 -11.57 7.48
C GLU A 209 -10.14 -11.00 6.11
N LEU A 210 -9.28 -11.06 5.10
CA LEU A 210 -9.62 -10.64 3.74
C LEU A 210 -10.72 -11.52 3.12
N ARG A 211 -10.69 -12.83 3.35
CA ARG A 211 -11.76 -13.75 2.94
C ARG A 211 -13.06 -13.41 3.62
N ARG A 212 -13.03 -13.20 4.93
CA ARG A 212 -14.19 -12.78 5.73
C ARG A 212 -14.76 -11.45 5.23
N MET A 213 -13.91 -10.45 4.98
CA MET A 213 -14.32 -9.17 4.41
C MET A 213 -15.06 -9.37 3.08
N ARG A 214 -14.48 -10.13 2.16
CA ARG A 214 -15.09 -10.43 0.85
C ARG A 214 -16.43 -11.15 1.01
N GLU A 215 -16.51 -12.14 1.90
CA GLU A 215 -17.74 -12.89 2.17
C GLU A 215 -18.84 -11.98 2.74
N LEU A 216 -18.49 -11.08 3.67
CA LEU A 216 -19.42 -10.11 4.22
C LEU A 216 -19.89 -9.10 3.17
N PHE A 217 -18.99 -8.57 2.35
CA PHE A 217 -19.36 -7.67 1.26
C PHE A 217 -20.39 -8.32 0.32
N LEU A 218 -20.12 -9.55 -0.14
CA LEU A 218 -21.03 -10.29 -1.01
C LEU A 218 -22.33 -10.70 -0.33
N ARG A 219 -22.32 -10.94 0.99
CA ARG A 219 -23.52 -11.20 1.78
C ARG A 219 -24.39 -9.95 1.90
N TRP A 220 -23.76 -8.80 2.14
CA TRP A 220 -24.50 -7.54 2.26
C TRP A 220 -24.99 -7.01 0.93
N ASN A 221 -24.21 -7.15 -0.14
CA ASN A 221 -24.63 -6.88 -1.51
C ASN A 221 -23.96 -7.84 -2.50
N PRO A 222 -24.69 -8.87 -3.04
CA PRO A 222 -24.12 -9.82 -4.00
C PRO A 222 -23.62 -9.19 -5.32
N SER A 223 -24.05 -7.97 -5.64
CA SER A 223 -23.64 -7.22 -6.85
C SER A 223 -22.56 -6.17 -6.59
N THR A 224 -22.04 -6.11 -5.38
CA THR A 224 -21.00 -5.12 -5.05
C THR A 224 -19.76 -5.29 -5.93
N THR A 225 -19.21 -4.16 -6.31
CA THR A 225 -17.89 -4.08 -6.97
C THR A 225 -16.80 -3.59 -6.05
N MET A 226 -17.13 -3.30 -4.78
CA MET A 226 -16.18 -2.84 -3.79
C MET A 226 -15.12 -3.91 -3.51
N LYS A 227 -13.87 -3.50 -3.49
CA LYS A 227 -12.70 -4.33 -3.26
C LYS A 227 -11.93 -3.84 -2.05
N CYS A 228 -10.79 -4.44 -1.78
CA CYS A 228 -9.91 -4.06 -0.68
C CYS A 228 -8.60 -3.44 -1.20
N VAL A 229 -8.01 -2.60 -0.37
CA VAL A 229 -6.63 -2.15 -0.50
C VAL A 229 -5.97 -2.21 0.88
N ILE A 230 -4.67 -2.46 0.92
CA ILE A 230 -3.88 -2.41 2.16
C ILE A 230 -2.92 -1.23 2.02
N PHE A 231 -3.31 -0.07 2.53
CA PHE A 231 -2.47 1.13 2.45
C PHE A 231 -1.49 1.27 3.62
N GLU A 232 -1.67 0.45 4.67
CA GLU A 232 -0.69 0.33 5.75
C GLU A 232 -0.52 -1.13 6.16
N GLU A 233 0.56 -1.74 5.69
CA GLU A 233 1.06 -2.99 6.23
C GLU A 233 2.03 -2.66 7.37
N ASN A 234 1.57 -2.73 8.60
CA ASN A 234 2.31 -2.33 9.80
C ASN A 234 3.24 -3.41 10.34
N GLY A 235 4.29 -3.02 11.08
CA GLY A 235 5.16 -3.93 11.81
C GLY A 235 6.44 -3.27 12.31
N ASN A 236 6.68 -3.33 13.62
CA ASN A 236 7.77 -2.66 14.33
C ASN A 236 9.00 -3.55 14.56
N ARG A 237 9.35 -4.40 13.59
CA ARG A 237 10.50 -5.30 13.68
C ARG A 237 11.39 -5.16 12.47
N HIS A 238 12.70 -5.43 12.65
CA HIS A 238 13.72 -5.39 11.60
C HIS A 238 14.48 -6.72 11.49
N ASP A 239 13.82 -7.82 11.84
CA ASP A 239 14.38 -9.16 11.88
C ASP A 239 13.71 -10.11 10.88
N MET A 240 14.12 -11.39 10.89
CA MET A 240 13.57 -12.42 10.02
C MET A 240 12.10 -12.72 10.30
N GLN A 241 11.61 -12.45 11.51
CA GLN A 241 10.19 -12.61 11.82
C GLN A 241 9.35 -11.60 11.03
N ARG A 242 9.79 -10.33 10.96
CA ARG A 242 9.16 -9.30 10.10
C ARG A 242 9.24 -9.67 8.62
N VAL A 243 10.38 -10.23 8.17
CA VAL A 243 10.50 -10.72 6.78
C VAL A 243 9.44 -11.77 6.47
N LEU A 244 9.30 -12.78 7.32
CA LEU A 244 8.34 -13.86 7.11
C LEU A 244 6.90 -13.38 7.21
N GLY A 245 6.60 -12.48 8.16
CA GLY A 245 5.30 -11.82 8.24
C GLY A 245 4.95 -11.08 6.95
N HIS A 246 5.88 -10.26 6.45
CA HIS A 246 5.71 -9.51 5.21
C HIS A 246 5.52 -10.43 3.98
N VAL A 247 6.37 -11.44 3.80
CA VAL A 247 6.30 -12.34 2.64
C VAL A 247 5.01 -13.18 2.66
N THR A 248 4.61 -13.69 3.82
CA THR A 248 3.38 -14.48 3.94
C THR A 248 2.14 -13.61 3.71
N LEU A 249 2.16 -12.34 4.14
CA LEU A 249 1.10 -11.38 3.80
C LEU A 249 1.04 -11.15 2.29
N GLN A 250 2.18 -10.94 1.62
CA GLN A 250 2.21 -10.78 0.16
C GLN A 250 1.68 -12.01 -0.57
N ASN A 251 1.97 -13.21 -0.06
CA ASN A 251 1.41 -14.45 -0.59
C ASN A 251 -0.12 -14.49 -0.39
N ALA A 252 -0.61 -14.09 0.78
CA ALA A 252 -2.05 -13.97 1.05
C ALA A 252 -2.73 -13.00 0.06
N VAL A 253 -2.15 -11.82 -0.14
CA VAL A 253 -2.64 -10.85 -1.14
C VAL A 253 -2.71 -11.45 -2.55
N ARG A 254 -1.68 -12.20 -2.97
CA ARG A 254 -1.70 -12.89 -4.28
C ARG A 254 -2.81 -13.92 -4.38
N ARG A 255 -3.08 -14.70 -3.30
CA ARG A 255 -4.17 -15.68 -3.26
C ARG A 255 -5.55 -15.04 -3.29
N MET A 256 -5.69 -13.81 -2.82
CA MET A 256 -6.93 -13.03 -2.91
C MET A 256 -7.24 -12.54 -4.33
N GLY A 257 -6.27 -12.63 -5.26
CA GLY A 257 -6.44 -12.27 -6.65
C GLY A 257 -6.81 -10.79 -6.83
N ASP A 258 -7.85 -10.53 -7.60
CA ASP A 258 -8.29 -9.17 -7.92
C ASP A 258 -9.11 -8.49 -6.82
N PHE A 259 -9.37 -9.17 -5.70
CA PHE A 259 -10.05 -8.56 -4.55
C PHE A 259 -9.18 -7.52 -3.84
N VAL A 260 -7.86 -7.69 -3.83
CA VAL A 260 -6.92 -6.73 -3.22
C VAL A 260 -6.15 -6.01 -4.31
N LEU A 261 -6.27 -4.68 -4.35
CA LEU A 261 -5.57 -3.85 -5.34
C LEU A 261 -4.05 -3.88 -5.15
N THR A 262 -3.60 -3.61 -3.94
CA THR A 262 -2.18 -3.53 -3.58
C THR A 262 -2.00 -3.60 -2.07
N SER A 263 -0.75 -3.87 -1.63
CA SER A 263 -0.31 -3.68 -0.25
C SER A 263 0.88 -2.72 -0.22
N CYS A 264 0.82 -1.73 0.66
CA CYS A 264 1.86 -0.72 0.89
C CYS A 264 2.41 -0.87 2.30
N ALA A 265 3.71 -1.13 2.45
CA ALA A 265 4.33 -1.16 3.76
C ALA A 265 4.41 0.24 4.38
N ALA A 266 4.06 0.34 5.62
CA ALA A 266 4.19 1.54 6.43
C ALA A 266 5.29 1.34 7.50
N ASN A 267 6.38 2.10 7.41
CA ASN A 267 6.77 3.09 6.40
C ASN A 267 7.61 2.44 5.30
N ALA A 268 7.43 2.84 4.05
CA ALA A 268 8.36 2.42 3.01
C ALA A 268 9.75 3.05 3.24
N LEU A 269 9.80 4.29 3.71
CA LEU A 269 11.00 5.10 3.90
C LEU A 269 11.03 5.72 5.30
N GLN A 270 12.19 5.66 5.98
CA GLN A 270 12.35 6.22 7.32
C GLN A 270 13.76 6.82 7.52
N PRO A 271 13.88 8.04 8.07
CA PRO A 271 15.17 8.55 8.53
C PRO A 271 15.72 7.68 9.66
N TYR A 272 17.00 7.37 9.60
CA TYR A 272 17.67 6.61 10.66
C TYR A 272 17.60 7.33 12.00
N ARG A 273 17.23 6.62 13.05
CA ARG A 273 17.01 7.12 14.42
C ARG A 273 15.81 8.07 14.58
N GLN A 274 14.94 8.18 13.59
CA GLN A 274 13.67 8.90 13.73
C GLN A 274 12.56 7.93 14.15
N ASN A 275 12.66 7.43 15.38
CA ASN A 275 11.72 6.48 15.99
C ASN A 275 11.34 6.90 17.43
N ASP A 276 11.59 8.15 17.78
CA ASP A 276 11.27 8.75 19.08
C ASP A 276 9.76 8.94 19.29
N ASN A 277 8.97 8.83 18.24
CA ASN A 277 7.52 8.85 18.27
C ASN A 277 6.87 7.46 18.50
N GLY A 278 7.66 6.40 18.72
CA GLY A 278 7.19 5.03 18.93
C GLY A 278 7.01 4.18 17.65
N TRP A 279 7.29 4.74 16.48
CA TRP A 279 7.22 4.01 15.22
C TRP A 279 8.60 3.74 14.64
N ASP A 280 8.89 2.45 14.36
CA ASP A 280 10.15 2.00 13.78
C ASP A 280 9.86 0.91 12.74
N GLN A 281 9.24 1.29 11.63
CA GLN A 281 8.67 0.39 10.63
C GLN A 281 9.36 0.44 9.26
N GLY A 282 10.35 1.33 9.07
CA GLY A 282 10.95 1.61 7.78
C GLY A 282 11.52 0.37 7.07
N GLN A 283 11.26 0.24 5.79
CA GLN A 283 11.89 -0.78 4.95
C GLN A 283 13.15 -0.26 4.28
N VAL A 284 13.20 1.03 3.94
CA VAL A 284 14.38 1.75 3.49
C VAL A 284 14.75 2.80 4.52
N PHE A 285 15.96 2.71 5.05
CA PHE A 285 16.51 3.70 5.97
C PHE A 285 17.50 4.61 5.25
N PHE A 286 17.59 5.84 5.72
CA PHE A 286 18.56 6.80 5.20
C PHE A 286 19.11 7.75 6.27
N THR A 287 20.32 8.24 6.01
CA THR A 287 20.95 9.40 6.65
C THR A 287 21.15 10.50 5.60
N PRO A 288 21.69 11.67 5.93
CA PRO A 288 22.04 12.68 4.92
C PRO A 288 22.94 12.17 3.79
N SER A 289 23.74 11.13 4.01
CA SER A 289 24.76 10.65 3.08
C SER A 289 24.66 9.15 2.70
N GLN A 290 23.70 8.40 3.28
CA GLN A 290 23.61 6.96 3.07
C GLN A 290 22.15 6.54 2.93
N VAL A 291 21.92 5.43 2.21
CA VAL A 291 20.63 4.74 2.10
C VAL A 291 20.87 3.23 2.14
N TRP A 292 20.00 2.48 2.83
CA TRP A 292 20.08 1.02 2.88
C TRP A 292 18.71 0.39 3.13
N GLY A 293 18.55 -0.87 2.65
CA GLY A 293 17.34 -1.65 2.91
C GLY A 293 17.43 -2.43 4.21
N MET A 294 16.31 -2.55 4.90
CA MET A 294 16.11 -3.47 6.03
C MET A 294 15.71 -4.87 5.52
N PRO A 295 15.72 -5.92 6.35
CA PRO A 295 15.42 -7.27 5.89
C PRO A 295 14.16 -7.42 5.02
N PRO A 296 13.00 -6.82 5.32
CA PRO A 296 11.82 -6.88 4.44
C PRO A 296 12.02 -6.28 3.06
N TYR A 297 12.89 -5.27 2.92
CA TYR A 297 13.26 -4.69 1.63
C TYR A 297 13.79 -5.75 0.65
N TYR A 298 14.73 -6.57 1.10
CA TYR A 298 15.34 -7.60 0.24
C TYR A 298 14.35 -8.71 -0.10
N ALA A 299 13.43 -9.01 0.80
CA ALA A 299 12.34 -9.94 0.56
C ALA A 299 11.39 -9.44 -0.53
N GLN A 300 11.00 -8.17 -0.43
CA GLN A 300 10.18 -7.49 -1.43
C GLN A 300 10.88 -7.47 -2.79
N GLN A 301 12.15 -7.08 -2.83
CA GLN A 301 12.97 -7.05 -4.05
C GLN A 301 12.99 -8.42 -4.75
N MET A 302 13.23 -9.50 -4.00
CA MET A 302 13.23 -10.85 -4.55
C MET A 302 11.85 -11.26 -5.07
N ALA A 303 10.79 -10.96 -4.31
CA ALA A 303 9.43 -11.30 -4.70
C ALA A 303 8.98 -10.51 -5.94
N ALA A 304 9.35 -9.24 -6.05
CA ALA A 304 9.05 -8.37 -7.18
C ALA A 304 9.78 -8.80 -8.46
N ALA A 305 11.07 -9.16 -8.37
CA ALA A 305 11.87 -9.63 -9.50
C ALA A 305 11.27 -10.89 -10.18
N HIS A 306 10.50 -11.66 -9.44
CA HIS A 306 9.89 -12.91 -9.91
C HIS A 306 8.36 -12.84 -10.00
N HIS A 307 7.78 -11.66 -9.81
CA HIS A 307 6.33 -11.48 -9.93
C HIS A 307 5.80 -11.88 -11.30
N ARG A 308 4.63 -12.54 -11.33
CA ARG A 308 3.85 -12.84 -12.54
C ARG A 308 2.38 -12.47 -12.30
N PRO A 309 1.67 -12.00 -13.34
CA PRO A 309 0.38 -11.33 -13.16
C PRO A 309 -0.80 -12.27 -12.88
N LEU A 310 -0.66 -13.56 -13.06
CA LEU A 310 -1.75 -14.51 -12.84
C LEU A 310 -1.42 -15.44 -11.69
N THR A 311 -2.30 -15.49 -10.69
CA THR A 311 -2.22 -16.48 -9.62
C THR A 311 -2.73 -17.84 -10.11
N VAL A 312 -2.08 -18.91 -9.69
CA VAL A 312 -2.41 -20.29 -9.99
C VAL A 312 -2.72 -21.00 -8.68
N GLY A 313 -3.79 -21.80 -8.65
CA GLY A 313 -4.10 -22.63 -7.49
C GLY A 313 -2.95 -23.57 -7.17
N CYS A 314 -2.53 -23.60 -5.91
CA CYS A 314 -1.53 -24.53 -5.40
C CYS A 314 -1.90 -24.93 -3.98
N GLY A 315 -1.48 -26.13 -3.57
CA GLY A 315 -1.65 -26.66 -2.22
C GLY A 315 -0.33 -27.18 -1.67
N VAL A 316 -0.25 -27.33 -0.37
CA VAL A 316 0.90 -27.92 0.33
C VAL A 316 0.40 -29.16 1.06
N GLU A 317 1.08 -30.27 0.89
CA GLU A 317 0.78 -31.51 1.59
C GLU A 317 1.95 -31.86 2.54
N GLY A 318 1.62 -32.32 3.75
CA GLY A 318 2.59 -32.80 4.73
C GLY A 318 3.43 -31.72 5.42
N ALA A 319 3.15 -30.42 5.19
CA ALA A 319 3.83 -29.30 5.85
C ALA A 319 2.83 -28.18 6.21
N ASP A 320 1.60 -28.54 6.54
CA ASP A 320 0.52 -27.64 6.87
C ASP A 320 0.88 -26.74 8.05
N GLY A 321 0.71 -25.43 7.86
CA GLY A 321 1.03 -24.43 8.87
C GLY A 321 2.52 -24.07 9.00
N VAL A 322 3.42 -24.75 8.28
CA VAL A 322 4.86 -24.50 8.28
C VAL A 322 5.30 -23.81 6.97
N LEU A 323 4.72 -24.25 5.86
CA LEU A 323 4.97 -23.66 4.55
C LEU A 323 3.79 -22.77 4.13
N ASP A 324 4.12 -21.55 3.80
CA ASP A 324 3.21 -20.66 3.06
C ASP A 324 3.67 -20.60 1.60
N VAL A 325 2.79 -21.01 0.68
CA VAL A 325 3.11 -21.12 -0.75
C VAL A 325 2.05 -20.44 -1.59
N THR A 326 2.49 -19.70 -2.59
CA THR A 326 1.62 -19.23 -3.67
C THR A 326 2.31 -19.44 -5.01
N ALA A 327 1.54 -19.65 -6.06
CA ALA A 327 2.04 -19.87 -7.41
C ALA A 327 1.54 -18.79 -8.34
N THR A 328 2.43 -18.30 -9.21
CA THR A 328 2.08 -17.31 -10.23
C THR A 328 2.63 -17.71 -11.59
N ARG A 329 1.99 -17.20 -12.68
CA ARG A 329 2.44 -17.41 -14.05
C ARG A 329 2.25 -16.18 -14.92
N SER A 330 2.97 -16.11 -16.03
CA SER A 330 2.71 -15.13 -17.10
C SER A 330 1.43 -15.44 -17.86
N ARG A 331 0.92 -14.46 -18.62
CA ARG A 331 -0.23 -14.66 -19.53
C ARG A 331 0.14 -15.55 -20.72
N GLU A 332 1.38 -15.46 -21.16
CA GLU A 332 1.95 -16.27 -22.23
C GLU A 332 2.38 -17.65 -21.73
N ALA A 333 2.58 -18.59 -22.65
CA ALA A 333 3.10 -19.91 -22.31
C ALA A 333 4.49 -19.77 -21.67
N GLY A 334 4.62 -20.19 -20.44
CA GLY A 334 5.86 -20.07 -19.67
C GLY A 334 5.78 -20.83 -18.36
N GLY A 335 6.85 -20.80 -17.61
CA GLY A 335 6.95 -21.49 -16.33
C GLY A 335 6.07 -20.85 -15.23
N VAL A 336 5.82 -21.64 -14.20
CA VAL A 336 5.18 -21.22 -12.96
C VAL A 336 6.27 -20.77 -11.98
N VAL A 337 6.05 -19.66 -11.30
CA VAL A 337 6.89 -19.21 -10.18
C VAL A 337 6.19 -19.58 -8.88
N LEU A 338 6.93 -20.25 -8.00
CA LEU A 338 6.49 -20.52 -6.64
C LEU A 338 7.13 -19.52 -5.68
N HIS A 339 6.31 -18.87 -4.88
CA HIS A 339 6.74 -18.03 -3.76
C HIS A 339 6.52 -18.85 -2.48
N ILE A 340 7.61 -19.25 -1.83
CA ILE A 340 7.59 -20.16 -0.68
C ILE A 340 8.18 -19.45 0.53
N ALA A 341 7.43 -19.36 1.62
CA ALA A 341 7.93 -18.96 2.92
C ALA A 341 7.89 -20.16 3.88
N ASN A 342 9.03 -20.46 4.50
CA ASN A 342 9.11 -21.45 5.57
C ASN A 342 9.07 -20.75 6.92
N THR A 343 7.95 -20.86 7.61
CA THR A 343 7.73 -20.27 8.95
C THR A 343 8.09 -21.23 10.09
N GLY A 344 8.50 -22.46 9.77
CA GLY A 344 8.90 -23.47 10.75
C GLY A 344 10.34 -23.31 11.24
N PRO A 345 10.68 -23.94 12.37
CA PRO A 345 12.00 -23.84 13.02
C PRO A 345 13.11 -24.61 12.32
N HIS A 346 12.76 -25.48 11.40
CA HIS A 346 13.71 -26.40 10.77
C HIS A 346 13.88 -26.11 9.27
N ARG A 347 15.09 -26.42 8.74
CA ARG A 347 15.27 -26.50 7.30
C ARG A 347 14.39 -27.61 6.75
N LEU A 348 13.67 -27.34 5.67
CA LEU A 348 12.95 -28.38 4.97
C LEU A 348 13.93 -29.39 4.37
N PRO A 349 13.66 -30.69 4.55
CA PRO A 349 14.42 -31.69 3.81
C PRO A 349 14.15 -31.52 2.31
N PRO A 350 15.15 -31.64 1.41
CA PRO A 350 14.91 -31.80 0.01
C PRO A 350 14.26 -33.18 -0.27
N PRO A 351 13.42 -33.33 -1.31
CA PRO A 351 13.14 -32.33 -2.34
C PRO A 351 11.70 -31.83 -2.29
N ILE A 352 11.51 -30.52 -2.51
CA ILE A 352 10.22 -30.04 -2.99
C ILE A 352 10.00 -30.65 -4.36
N ARG A 353 9.07 -31.57 -4.50
CA ARG A 353 8.65 -32.10 -5.81
C ARG A 353 7.80 -31.04 -6.48
N VAL A 354 8.36 -30.35 -7.43
CA VAL A 354 7.67 -29.39 -8.27
C VAL A 354 7.30 -30.10 -9.57
N PRO A 355 6.06 -30.01 -10.06
CA PRO A 355 5.70 -30.56 -11.36
C PRO A 355 6.70 -30.12 -12.43
N SER A 356 6.98 -30.99 -13.40
CA SER A 356 8.05 -30.86 -14.41
C SER A 356 8.00 -29.60 -15.31
N ARG A 357 7.03 -28.74 -15.14
CA ARG A 357 6.87 -27.46 -15.85
C ARG A 357 7.12 -26.22 -14.99
N CYS A 358 7.54 -26.35 -13.73
CA CYS A 358 7.88 -25.22 -12.89
C CYS A 358 9.33 -24.78 -13.12
N VAL A 359 9.54 -23.51 -13.43
CA VAL A 359 10.87 -23.00 -13.86
C VAL A 359 11.65 -22.35 -12.72
N TRP A 360 10.99 -21.87 -11.66
CA TRP A 360 11.65 -21.14 -10.56
C TRP A 360 10.92 -21.30 -9.23
N ALA A 361 11.69 -21.42 -8.16
CA ALA A 361 11.18 -21.35 -6.78
C ALA A 361 12.00 -20.32 -5.99
N CYS A 362 11.32 -19.37 -5.36
CA CYS A 362 11.89 -18.47 -4.36
C CYS A 362 11.61 -19.07 -2.98
N ALA A 363 12.62 -19.52 -2.26
CA ALA A 363 12.45 -20.11 -0.94
C ALA A 363 13.12 -19.24 0.13
N TRP A 364 12.37 -18.95 1.20
CA TRP A 364 12.88 -18.32 2.42
C TRP A 364 12.96 -19.35 3.54
N THR A 365 14.13 -19.50 4.14
CA THR A 365 14.33 -20.37 5.30
C THR A 365 14.83 -19.56 6.48
N GLY A 366 14.16 -19.64 7.61
CA GLY A 366 14.31 -18.77 8.78
C GLY A 366 15.56 -18.94 9.64
N TRP A 367 16.65 -19.57 9.22
CA TRP A 367 17.89 -19.67 10.01
C TRP A 367 19.14 -19.76 9.12
N GLY A 368 20.01 -18.76 9.21
CA GLY A 368 21.35 -18.78 8.64
C GLY A 368 21.81 -17.45 8.05
N ARG A 369 23.13 -17.19 8.08
CA ARG A 369 23.78 -16.04 7.45
C ARG A 369 23.29 -15.90 6.03
N PHE A 370 22.95 -14.67 5.60
CA PHE A 370 22.55 -14.36 4.23
C PHE A 370 23.52 -15.02 3.23
N PRO A 371 23.13 -16.09 2.52
CA PRO A 371 23.88 -16.52 1.37
C PRO A 371 23.48 -15.58 0.22
N LYS A 372 24.42 -15.24 -0.64
CA LYS A 372 24.09 -14.73 -1.97
C LYS A 372 22.96 -15.58 -2.54
N PRO A 373 21.94 -15.01 -3.23
CA PRO A 373 20.77 -15.75 -3.67
C PRO A 373 21.19 -17.03 -4.40
N ALA A 374 20.89 -18.17 -3.79
CA ALA A 374 21.16 -19.45 -4.38
C ALA A 374 20.10 -19.74 -5.44
N TRP A 375 20.48 -19.57 -6.69
CA TRP A 375 19.67 -19.92 -7.85
C TRP A 375 19.67 -21.43 -8.00
N PHE A 376 18.59 -22.10 -7.66
CA PHE A 376 18.41 -23.51 -7.97
C PHE A 376 18.01 -23.66 -9.44
N ARG A 377 18.97 -24.08 -10.28
CA ARG A 377 18.67 -24.64 -11.61
C ARG A 377 18.26 -26.10 -11.41
N SER A 378 17.03 -26.46 -11.69
CA SER A 378 16.69 -27.86 -11.94
C SER A 378 17.27 -28.23 -13.31
N ARG A 379 18.28 -29.13 -13.38
CA ARG A 379 18.64 -29.78 -14.63
C ARG A 379 17.47 -30.67 -15.04
N ALA A 380 16.84 -30.35 -16.15
CA ALA A 380 16.00 -31.30 -16.85
C ALA A 380 16.89 -32.46 -17.34
N THR A 381 16.79 -33.62 -16.72
CA THR A 381 17.28 -34.85 -17.31
C THR A 381 16.29 -35.25 -18.41
N SER A 382 16.67 -35.03 -19.66
CA SER A 382 15.99 -35.63 -20.79
C SER A 382 16.28 -37.11 -20.78
N THR A 383 15.34 -37.94 -20.43
CA THR A 383 15.33 -39.34 -20.87
C THR A 383 14.51 -39.43 -22.15
N ARG A 384 15.13 -39.97 -23.15
CA ARG A 384 14.53 -40.29 -24.46
C ARG A 384 13.33 -41.23 -24.31
#